data_84388e2c34cbf6c4e409ff8bf60c5175
#
_entry.id   84388e2c34cbf6c4e409ff8bf60c5175
#
_cell.length_a   1.000
_cell.length_b   1.000
_cell.length_c   1.000
_cell.angle_alpha   90.00
_cell.angle_beta   90.00
_cell.angle_gamma   90.00
#
_symmetry.space_group_name_H-M   'P 1'
#
loop_
_entity.id
_entity.type
_entity.pdbx_description
1 polymer ?
#
loop_
_entity_poly.entity_id
_entity_poly.type
_entity_poly.pdbx_seq_one_letter_code
_entity_poly.pdbx_strand_id
1 'polypeptide(L)'
;IEDFKWTEGCIWTLVLLTELGYKIFIVTNQSGVARGYYTEADVQKLHAYIAGEAEKFGAKIEKFYYCPHLKDGSVPEYAIDCDCRKPKPGMILKAFAEYDLAKDECFLIGDGKRDVEAAQAAGIKGYLYQGGSLLEFTKNILKG
;
A
#
# COMPACT_ATOMS: atom_id res chain seq x y z
N ILE A 1 0.69 12.25 -12.60
CA ILE A 1 0.79 11.06 -13.47
C ILE A 1 2.04 11.14 -14.35
N GLU A 2 2.35 12.32 -14.88
CA GLU A 2 3.56 12.51 -15.70
C GLU A 2 4.84 12.22 -14.91
N ASP A 3 4.83 12.47 -13.61
CA ASP A 3 5.99 12.26 -12.74
C ASP A 3 6.02 10.88 -12.10
N PHE A 4 5.02 10.04 -12.41
CA PHE A 4 4.96 8.70 -11.85
C PHE A 4 6.06 7.81 -12.41
N LYS A 5 6.78 7.14 -11.50
CA LYS A 5 7.83 6.18 -11.85
C LYS A 5 7.74 4.95 -10.95
N TRP A 6 7.95 3.79 -11.55
CA TRP A 6 8.03 2.56 -10.78
C TRP A 6 9.36 2.49 -10.02
N THR A 7 9.31 2.02 -8.77
CA THR A 7 10.50 1.61 -8.03
C THR A 7 11.15 0.44 -8.77
N GLU A 8 12.49 0.35 -8.73
CA GLU A 8 13.21 -0.72 -9.41
C GLU A 8 12.67 -2.09 -9.02
N GLY A 9 12.28 -2.87 -10.02
CA GLY A 9 11.73 -4.22 -9.83
C GLY A 9 10.29 -4.26 -9.35
N CYS A 10 9.64 -3.12 -9.13
CA CYS A 10 8.28 -3.09 -8.60
C CYS A 10 7.28 -3.79 -9.52
N ILE A 11 7.27 -3.45 -10.81
CA ILE A 11 6.31 -4.04 -11.75
C ILE A 11 6.47 -5.56 -11.84
N TRP A 12 7.72 -6.04 -11.89
CA TRP A 12 7.98 -7.47 -11.96
C TRP A 12 7.66 -8.20 -10.66
N THR A 13 7.78 -7.51 -9.52
CA THR A 13 7.33 -8.02 -8.22
C THR A 13 5.82 -8.23 -8.22
N LEU A 14 5.06 -7.26 -8.72
CA LEU A 14 3.60 -7.37 -8.82
C LEU A 14 3.19 -8.50 -9.76
N VAL A 15 3.89 -8.66 -10.87
CA VAL A 15 3.66 -9.75 -11.82
C VAL A 15 3.93 -11.10 -11.15
N LEU A 16 5.07 -11.24 -10.47
CA LEU A 16 5.43 -12.48 -9.78
C LEU A 16 4.38 -12.86 -8.75
N LEU A 17 3.99 -11.93 -7.89
CA LEU A 17 3.00 -12.19 -6.85
C LEU A 17 1.64 -12.57 -7.44
N THR A 18 1.25 -11.92 -8.53
CA THR A 18 0.01 -12.24 -9.24
C THR A 18 0.05 -13.66 -9.77
N GLU A 19 1.15 -14.06 -10.42
CA GLU A 19 1.34 -15.40 -10.96
C GLU A 19 1.33 -16.48 -9.88
N LEU A 20 1.82 -16.14 -8.70
CA LEU A 20 1.83 -17.06 -7.55
C LEU A 20 0.48 -17.14 -6.82
N GLY A 21 -0.50 -16.37 -7.25
CA GLY A 21 -1.85 -16.40 -6.68
C GLY A 21 -2.06 -15.49 -5.48
N TYR A 22 -1.12 -14.60 -5.17
CA TYR A 22 -1.32 -13.62 -4.10
C TYR A 22 -2.30 -12.54 -4.54
N LYS A 23 -3.14 -12.13 -3.59
CA LYS A 23 -3.95 -10.92 -3.75
C LYS A 23 -3.11 -9.74 -3.27
N ILE A 24 -2.96 -8.75 -4.12
CA ILE A 24 -2.09 -7.60 -3.86
C ILE A 24 -2.93 -6.40 -3.45
N PHE A 25 -2.60 -5.82 -2.32
CA PHE A 25 -3.24 -4.61 -1.80
C PHE A 25 -2.19 -3.53 -1.61
N ILE A 26 -2.57 -2.30 -1.91
CA ILE A 26 -1.72 -1.12 -1.65
C ILE A 26 -2.35 -0.38 -0.47
N VAL A 27 -1.56 -0.13 0.57
CA VAL A 27 -1.99 0.65 1.73
C VAL A 27 -1.09 1.88 1.85
N THR A 28 -1.67 3.06 1.82
CA THR A 28 -0.88 4.29 1.71
C THR A 28 -1.48 5.44 2.50
N ASN A 29 -0.63 6.19 3.21
CA ASN A 29 -1.00 7.46 3.80
C ASN A 29 -1.02 8.52 2.69
N GLN A 30 -2.11 9.29 2.60
CA GLN A 30 -2.29 10.35 1.63
C GLN A 30 -2.66 11.65 2.33
N SER A 31 -1.84 12.06 3.29
CA SER A 31 -2.08 13.25 4.10
C SER A 31 -2.08 14.55 3.30
N GLY A 32 -1.61 14.52 2.06
CA GLY A 32 -1.69 15.66 1.16
C GLY A 32 -3.13 16.13 0.91
N VAL A 33 -4.11 15.23 1.03
CA VAL A 33 -5.53 15.60 0.97
C VAL A 33 -5.88 16.53 2.13
N ALA A 34 -5.51 16.14 3.35
CA ALA A 34 -5.76 16.93 4.55
C ALA A 34 -4.97 18.24 4.55
N ARG A 35 -3.81 18.27 3.88
CA ARG A 35 -2.98 19.47 3.75
C ARG A 35 -3.45 20.42 2.64
N GLY A 36 -4.41 19.99 1.83
CA GLY A 36 -4.93 20.78 0.71
C GLY A 36 -4.05 20.76 -0.55
N TYR A 37 -3.11 19.82 -0.65
CA TYR A 37 -2.20 19.72 -1.80
C TYR A 37 -2.85 19.06 -3.00
N TYR A 38 -3.81 18.17 -2.79
CA TYR A 38 -4.58 17.48 -3.82
C TYR A 38 -5.86 16.92 -3.20
N THR A 39 -6.75 16.43 -4.04
CA THR A 39 -8.07 15.93 -3.59
C THR A 39 -8.09 14.40 -3.55
N GLU A 40 -9.15 13.83 -2.93
CA GLU A 40 -9.37 12.39 -2.99
C GLU A 40 -9.58 11.92 -4.43
N ALA A 41 -10.24 12.74 -5.26
CA ALA A 41 -10.40 12.41 -6.67
C ALA A 41 -9.06 12.28 -7.39
N ASP A 42 -8.08 13.12 -7.05
CA ASP A 42 -6.72 13.03 -7.57
C ASP A 42 -6.04 11.72 -7.15
N VAL A 43 -6.20 11.33 -5.89
CA VAL A 43 -5.67 10.06 -5.36
C VAL A 43 -6.27 8.87 -6.11
N GLN A 44 -7.58 8.86 -6.28
CA GLN A 44 -8.29 7.78 -6.96
C GLN A 44 -7.86 7.68 -8.42
N LYS A 45 -7.67 8.81 -9.08
CA LYS A 45 -7.22 8.87 -10.46
C LYS A 45 -5.81 8.30 -10.62
N LEU A 46 -4.91 8.64 -9.70
CA LEU A 46 -3.55 8.09 -9.69
C LEU A 46 -3.58 6.58 -9.47
N HIS A 47 -4.38 6.10 -8.51
CA HIS A 47 -4.50 4.67 -8.23
C HIS A 47 -5.06 3.90 -9.42
N ALA A 48 -6.07 4.45 -10.11
CA ALA A 48 -6.60 3.84 -11.32
C ALA A 48 -5.53 3.75 -12.42
N TYR A 49 -4.71 4.78 -12.56
CA TYR A 49 -3.61 4.79 -13.51
C TYR A 49 -2.58 3.71 -13.18
N ILE A 50 -2.17 3.61 -11.92
CA ILE A 50 -1.22 2.59 -11.46
C ILE A 50 -1.76 1.19 -11.72
N ALA A 51 -3.01 0.94 -11.36
CA ALA A 51 -3.65 -0.36 -11.59
C ALA A 51 -3.69 -0.72 -13.08
N GLY A 52 -4.01 0.24 -13.94
CA GLY A 52 -4.06 0.05 -15.39
C GLY A 52 -2.69 -0.23 -15.98
N GLU A 53 -1.65 0.45 -15.50
CA GLU A 53 -0.28 0.21 -15.94
C GLU A 53 0.22 -1.17 -15.51
N ALA A 54 -0.08 -1.56 -14.27
CA ALA A 54 0.27 -2.90 -13.79
C ALA A 54 -0.40 -3.99 -14.63
N GLU A 55 -1.66 -3.79 -14.97
CA GLU A 55 -2.44 -4.74 -15.77
C GLU A 55 -1.84 -5.00 -17.15
N LYS A 56 -1.24 -3.98 -17.76
CA LYS A 56 -0.56 -4.11 -19.05
C LYS A 56 0.57 -5.14 -19.02
N PHE A 57 1.18 -5.35 -17.84
CA PHE A 57 2.26 -6.31 -17.64
C PHE A 57 1.78 -7.64 -17.06
N GLY A 58 0.49 -7.79 -16.85
CA GLY A 58 -0.08 -9.04 -16.30
C GLY A 58 -0.19 -9.06 -14.78
N ALA A 59 -0.03 -7.92 -14.12
CA ALA A 59 -0.19 -7.84 -12.67
C ALA A 59 -1.58 -7.31 -12.31
N LYS A 60 -2.15 -7.87 -11.22
CA LYS A 60 -3.46 -7.42 -10.72
C LYS A 60 -3.32 -6.88 -9.32
N ILE A 61 -3.61 -5.60 -9.14
CA ILE A 61 -3.75 -4.98 -7.82
C ILE A 61 -5.22 -5.09 -7.44
N GLU A 62 -5.50 -5.82 -6.36
CA GLU A 62 -6.87 -6.11 -5.93
C GLU A 62 -7.59 -4.87 -5.46
N LYS A 63 -6.95 -4.07 -4.61
CA LYS A 63 -7.54 -2.85 -4.09
C LYS A 63 -6.48 -1.93 -3.50
N PHE A 64 -6.77 -0.63 -3.55
CA PHE A 64 -5.99 0.40 -2.87
C PHE A 64 -6.74 0.89 -1.65
N TYR A 65 -6.05 0.93 -0.52
CA TYR A 65 -6.56 1.56 0.71
C TYR A 65 -5.71 2.78 0.98
N TYR A 66 -6.32 3.92 1.13
CA TYR A 66 -5.59 5.14 1.44
C TYR A 66 -6.20 5.86 2.63
N CYS A 67 -5.37 6.59 3.36
CA CYS A 67 -5.81 7.42 4.48
C CYS A 67 -5.59 8.89 4.12
N PRO A 68 -6.65 9.67 3.94
CA PRO A 68 -6.54 11.07 3.56
C PRO A 68 -6.38 12.01 4.76
N HIS A 69 -6.40 11.46 5.98
CA HIS A 69 -6.49 12.24 7.20
C HIS A 69 -5.14 12.70 7.74
N LEU A 70 -5.13 13.84 8.41
CA LEU A 70 -4.02 14.33 9.22
C LEU A 70 -4.62 15.23 10.30
N LYS A 71 -4.37 14.92 11.57
CA LYS A 71 -4.97 15.62 12.71
C LYS A 71 -4.82 17.13 12.63
N ASP A 72 -3.66 17.62 12.22
CA ASP A 72 -3.37 19.05 12.12
C ASP A 72 -3.43 19.58 10.68
N GLY A 73 -4.20 18.92 9.82
CA GLY A 73 -4.34 19.32 8.43
C GLY A 73 -5.09 20.63 8.24
N SER A 74 -4.84 21.28 7.09
CA SER A 74 -5.45 22.56 6.75
C SER A 74 -6.90 22.46 6.29
N VAL A 75 -7.31 21.29 5.80
CA VAL A 75 -8.68 21.04 5.31
C VAL A 75 -9.51 20.45 6.44
N PRO A 76 -10.49 21.20 6.98
CA PRO A 76 -11.19 20.78 8.22
C PRO A 76 -11.85 19.40 8.15
N GLU A 77 -12.44 19.03 7.04
CA GLU A 77 -13.11 17.73 6.90
C GLU A 77 -12.16 16.53 6.94
N TYR A 78 -10.87 16.75 6.71
CA TYR A 78 -9.84 15.71 6.77
C TYR A 78 -8.89 15.87 7.95
N ALA A 79 -9.07 16.91 8.77
CA ALA A 79 -8.24 17.15 9.94
C ALA A 79 -8.73 16.31 11.13
N ILE A 80 -8.61 14.99 10.99
CA ILE A 80 -9.17 14.00 11.91
C ILE A 80 -8.06 13.09 12.42
N ASP A 81 -8.11 12.76 13.70
CA ASP A 81 -7.28 11.73 14.31
C ASP A 81 -7.98 10.38 14.06
N CYS A 82 -7.60 9.71 12.99
CA CYS A 82 -8.27 8.50 12.51
C CYS A 82 -7.55 7.22 12.92
N ASP A 83 -8.20 6.06 12.62
CA ASP A 83 -7.61 4.74 12.87
C ASP A 83 -6.83 4.21 11.65
N CYS A 84 -6.93 4.87 10.51
CA CYS A 84 -6.36 4.34 9.26
C CYS A 84 -4.94 4.80 8.96
N ARG A 85 -4.47 5.91 9.57
CA ARG A 85 -3.13 6.44 9.29
C ARG A 85 -2.05 5.56 9.90
N LYS A 86 -1.15 5.02 9.07
CA LYS A 86 0.02 4.25 9.55
C LYS A 86 0.85 5.12 10.49
N PRO A 87 1.32 4.61 11.61
CA PRO A 87 1.46 3.19 11.98
C PRO A 87 0.22 2.50 12.55
N LYS A 88 -0.93 3.11 12.54
CA LYS A 88 -2.16 2.44 12.95
C LYS A 88 -2.58 1.42 11.90
N PRO A 89 -3.19 0.28 12.31
CA PRO A 89 -3.46 -0.83 11.39
C PRO A 89 -4.79 -0.75 10.64
N GLY A 90 -5.53 0.36 10.73
CA GLY A 90 -6.90 0.44 10.25
C GLY A 90 -7.11 0.03 8.80
N MET A 91 -6.20 0.44 7.89
CA MET A 91 -6.31 0.06 6.47
C MET A 91 -6.13 -1.44 6.26
N ILE A 92 -5.16 -2.04 6.97
CA ILE A 92 -4.89 -3.49 6.87
C ILE A 92 -6.07 -4.28 7.45
N LEU A 93 -6.59 -3.85 8.59
CA LEU A 93 -7.74 -4.50 9.22
C LEU A 93 -8.99 -4.41 8.32
N LYS A 94 -9.14 -3.31 7.59
CA LYS A 94 -10.23 -3.15 6.64
C LYS A 94 -10.13 -4.18 5.50
N ALA A 95 -8.92 -4.45 5.02
CA ALA A 95 -8.71 -5.47 4.01
C ALA A 95 -9.13 -6.85 4.54
N PHE A 96 -8.79 -7.18 5.78
CA PHE A 96 -9.22 -8.45 6.39
C PHE A 96 -10.75 -8.52 6.58
N ALA A 97 -11.39 -7.38 6.80
CA ALA A 97 -12.86 -7.34 6.94
C ALA A 97 -13.57 -7.52 5.60
N GLU A 98 -12.95 -7.09 4.51
CA GLU A 98 -13.55 -7.13 3.18
C GLU A 98 -13.18 -8.36 2.36
N TYR A 99 -12.09 -9.03 2.70
CA TYR A 99 -11.59 -10.19 1.98
C TYR A 99 -11.28 -11.32 2.94
N ASP A 100 -11.52 -12.54 2.49
CA ASP A 100 -11.20 -13.74 3.28
C ASP A 100 -9.71 -14.05 3.10
N LEU A 101 -8.90 -13.57 4.03
CA LEU A 101 -7.44 -13.68 3.97
C LEU A 101 -6.91 -14.43 5.19
N ALA A 102 -5.95 -15.33 4.96
CA ALA A 102 -5.26 -16.05 6.03
C ALA A 102 -4.09 -15.18 6.53
N LYS A 103 -4.18 -14.69 7.78
CA LYS A 103 -3.17 -13.80 8.36
C LYS A 103 -1.76 -14.39 8.35
N ASP A 104 -1.63 -15.68 8.61
CA ASP A 104 -0.33 -16.35 8.64
C ASP A 104 0.32 -16.48 7.26
N GLU A 105 -0.45 -16.25 6.20
CA GLU A 105 0.04 -16.26 4.81
C GLU A 105 0.19 -14.85 4.24
N CYS A 106 -0.14 -13.83 5.02
CA CYS A 106 -0.07 -12.43 4.59
C CYS A 106 1.22 -11.78 5.08
N PHE A 107 1.74 -10.86 4.29
CA PHE A 107 2.85 -10.02 4.69
C PHE A 107 2.75 -8.65 4.04
N LEU A 108 3.48 -7.69 4.61
CA LEU A 108 3.55 -6.34 4.09
C LEU A 108 5.01 -5.99 3.79
N ILE A 109 5.24 -5.32 2.69
CA ILE A 109 6.54 -4.73 2.36
C ILE A 109 6.35 -3.22 2.34
N GLY A 110 7.17 -2.51 3.08
CA GLY A 110 7.13 -1.05 3.13
C GLY A 110 8.51 -0.46 3.29
N ASP A 111 8.67 0.80 2.93
CA ASP A 111 9.95 1.52 3.00
C ASP A 111 10.10 2.36 4.27
N GLY A 112 9.08 2.40 5.10
CA GLY A 112 9.09 3.16 6.33
C GLY A 112 8.82 2.29 7.55
N LYS A 113 9.38 2.73 8.68
CA LYS A 113 9.16 2.07 9.97
C LYS A 113 7.66 1.98 10.30
N ARG A 114 6.90 3.02 9.96
CA ARG A 114 5.45 3.05 10.20
C ARG A 114 4.68 1.96 9.46
N ASP A 115 5.19 1.54 8.31
CA ASP A 115 4.59 0.46 7.52
C ASP A 115 4.72 -0.87 8.27
N VAL A 116 5.91 -1.15 8.77
CA VAL A 116 6.21 -2.37 9.52
C VAL A 116 5.42 -2.39 10.84
N GLU A 117 5.35 -1.25 11.52
CA GLU A 117 4.59 -1.13 12.76
C GLU A 117 3.08 -1.37 12.53
N ALA A 118 2.53 -0.87 11.41
CA ALA A 118 1.13 -1.10 11.06
C ALA A 118 0.86 -2.58 10.80
N ALA A 119 1.78 -3.26 10.11
CA ALA A 119 1.68 -4.70 9.86
C ALA A 119 1.69 -5.49 11.16
N GLN A 120 2.62 -5.19 12.06
CA GLN A 120 2.72 -5.84 13.36
C GLN A 120 1.45 -5.62 14.19
N ALA A 121 0.92 -4.40 14.19
CA ALA A 121 -0.32 -4.09 14.90
C ALA A 121 -1.52 -4.83 14.33
N ALA A 122 -1.50 -5.14 13.03
CA ALA A 122 -2.55 -5.93 12.38
C ALA A 122 -2.36 -7.43 12.53
N GLY A 123 -1.24 -7.88 13.10
CA GLY A 123 -0.96 -9.29 13.33
C GLY A 123 -0.36 -10.02 12.13
N ILE A 124 0.30 -9.31 11.23
CA ILE A 124 1.00 -9.90 10.09
C ILE A 124 2.47 -9.50 10.08
N LYS A 125 3.28 -10.22 9.30
CA LYS A 125 4.70 -9.90 9.15
C LYS A 125 4.88 -8.66 8.30
N GLY A 126 5.76 -7.76 8.74
CA GLY A 126 6.16 -6.59 7.98
C GLY A 126 7.66 -6.65 7.67
N TYR A 127 8.01 -6.32 6.45
CA TYR A 127 9.41 -6.31 5.98
C TYR A 127 9.78 -4.91 5.53
N LEU A 128 10.90 -4.41 6.05
CA LEU A 128 11.39 -3.07 5.71
C LEU A 128 12.26 -3.13 4.47
N TYR A 129 11.79 -2.53 3.39
CA TYR A 129 12.54 -2.41 2.14
C TYR A 129 13.42 -1.15 2.21
N GLN A 130 14.72 -1.32 2.00
CA GLN A 130 15.71 -0.25 2.15
C GLN A 130 16.43 0.10 0.85
N GLY A 131 15.82 -0.17 -0.28
CA GLY A 131 16.37 0.15 -1.60
C GLY A 131 16.88 -1.07 -2.35
N GLY A 132 17.38 -0.84 -3.55
CA GLY A 132 17.80 -1.90 -4.45
C GLY A 132 16.61 -2.53 -5.18
N SER A 133 16.78 -3.76 -5.67
CA SER A 133 15.74 -4.44 -6.41
C SER A 133 14.64 -4.96 -5.48
N LEU A 134 13.45 -4.40 -5.62
CA LEU A 134 12.28 -4.87 -4.89
C LEU A 134 11.96 -6.33 -5.24
N LEU A 135 12.19 -6.71 -6.49
CA LEU A 135 11.96 -8.09 -6.95
C LEU A 135 12.84 -9.08 -6.20
N GLU A 136 14.15 -8.81 -6.07
CA GLU A 136 15.07 -9.70 -5.35
C GLU A 136 14.74 -9.73 -3.86
N PHE A 137 14.40 -8.58 -3.29
CA PHE A 137 13.97 -8.46 -1.89
C PHE A 137 12.76 -9.38 -1.63
N THR A 138 11.76 -9.31 -2.51
CA THR A 138 10.54 -10.10 -2.39
C THR A 138 10.81 -11.58 -2.58
N LYS A 139 11.65 -11.95 -3.55
CA LYS A 139 12.03 -13.35 -3.75
C LYS A 139 12.67 -13.94 -2.51
N ASN A 140 13.50 -13.17 -1.81
CA ASN A 140 14.13 -13.61 -0.56
C ASN A 140 13.09 -13.86 0.55
N ILE A 141 12.07 -13.02 0.64
CA ILE A 141 10.95 -13.22 1.57
C ILE A 141 10.24 -14.54 1.27
N LEU A 142 9.96 -14.79 -0.02
CA LEU A 142 9.20 -15.97 -0.45
C LEU A 142 9.97 -17.28 -0.23
N LYS A 143 11.29 -17.23 -0.18
CA LYS A 143 12.14 -18.40 0.12
C LYS A 143 12.12 -18.77 1.60
N GLY A 144 11.95 -17.79 2.44
CA GLY A 144 11.96 -17.93 3.89
C GLY A 144 10.67 -18.44 4.44
#